data_6948b7a8f7b2db2c30b557aa15405316
#
_entry.id   6948b7a8f7b2db2c30b557aa15405316
#
_cell.length_a   1.000
_cell.length_b   1.000
_cell.length_c   1.000
_cell.angle_alpha   90.00
_cell.angle_beta   90.00
_cell.angle_gamma   90.00
#
_symmetry.space_group_name_H-M   'P 1'
#
loop_
_entity.id
_entity.type
_entity.pdbx_description
1 polymer ?
#
loop_
_entity_poly.entity_id
_entity_poly.type
_entity_poly.pdbx_seq_one_letter_code
_entity_poly.pdbx_strand_id
1 'polypeptide(L)'
;PRSYGKIIVKISKNDTWEPKRDNPRIFKPISKYETKNVLTTLEFTFANFKKIFSVDEFWEVLKISIYYTIFGTAGALVVGLFAAQILLKSFKGRPIIRGLLLFPYVSPVIAVAFTWVILFDPFSGVVNSLLTQMNVIEKPINFFGQKYLIINIFGYELNFPLALTMVIIFEIWRY
;
A
#
# COMPACT_ATOMS: atom_id res chain seq x y z
N PRO A 1 7.80 -40.02 -18.23
CA PRO A 1 7.30 -38.66 -18.17
C PRO A 1 6.31 -38.60 -17.04
N ARG A 2 6.66 -37.89 -15.96
CA ARG A 2 5.79 -37.70 -14.80
C ARG A 2 4.76 -36.65 -15.17
N SER A 3 3.50 -37.06 -15.34
CA SER A 3 2.41 -36.14 -15.50
C SER A 3 2.10 -35.49 -14.15
N TYR A 4 2.47 -34.25 -13.96
CA TYR A 4 2.04 -33.42 -12.83
C TYR A 4 0.65 -32.83 -13.16
N GLY A 5 -0.36 -33.67 -13.30
CA GLY A 5 -1.76 -33.25 -13.43
C GLY A 5 -2.34 -32.98 -12.05
N LYS A 6 -2.35 -31.73 -11.59
CA LYS A 6 -3.17 -31.34 -10.45
C LYS A 6 -4.61 -31.19 -10.93
N ILE A 7 -5.47 -32.11 -10.51
CA ILE A 7 -6.93 -32.02 -10.74
C ILE A 7 -7.47 -30.96 -9.77
N ILE A 8 -7.91 -29.84 -10.29
CA ILE A 8 -8.63 -28.83 -9.49
C ILE A 8 -10.11 -29.15 -9.61
N VAL A 9 -10.68 -29.66 -8.54
CA VAL A 9 -12.12 -29.86 -8.43
C VAL A 9 -12.78 -28.55 -8.04
N LYS A 10 -13.56 -27.98 -8.94
CA LYS A 10 -14.39 -26.82 -8.61
C LYS A 10 -15.67 -27.32 -7.96
N ILE A 11 -15.75 -27.19 -6.64
CA ILE A 11 -16.95 -27.54 -5.89
C ILE A 11 -17.98 -26.43 -6.10
N SER A 12 -19.14 -26.78 -6.66
CA SER A 12 -20.30 -25.86 -6.72
C SER A 12 -20.89 -25.70 -5.33
N LYS A 13 -21.50 -24.53 -5.06
CA LYS A 13 -22.15 -24.25 -3.76
C LYS A 13 -23.21 -25.24 -3.32
N ASN A 14 -23.69 -26.06 -4.26
CA ASN A 14 -24.79 -27.04 -4.05
C ASN A 14 -24.29 -28.49 -4.04
N ASP A 15 -22.99 -28.73 -4.03
CA ASP A 15 -22.46 -30.08 -3.99
C ASP A 15 -22.64 -30.67 -2.60
N THR A 16 -23.39 -31.77 -2.53
CA THR A 16 -23.55 -32.57 -1.33
C THR A 16 -22.58 -33.75 -1.36
N TRP A 17 -22.08 -34.12 -0.21
CA TRP A 17 -21.14 -35.21 -0.04
C TRP A 17 -21.76 -36.33 0.78
N GLU A 18 -21.63 -37.58 0.33
CA GLU A 18 -22.04 -38.76 1.09
C GLU A 18 -20.84 -39.54 1.59
N PRO A 19 -20.92 -40.13 2.81
CA PRO A 19 -19.88 -41.02 3.30
C PRO A 19 -19.82 -42.29 2.45
N LYS A 20 -18.63 -42.76 2.13
CA LYS A 20 -18.43 -44.00 1.40
C LYS A 20 -18.84 -45.17 2.29
N ARG A 21 -19.65 -46.12 1.78
CA ARG A 21 -20.18 -47.25 2.56
C ARG A 21 -19.10 -48.06 3.25
N ASP A 22 -17.95 -48.27 2.60
CA ASP A 22 -16.83 -49.10 3.11
C ASP A 22 -15.93 -48.36 4.09
N ASN A 23 -15.96 -47.03 4.08
CA ASN A 23 -15.17 -46.21 5.01
C ASN A 23 -15.85 -44.85 5.23
N PRO A 24 -16.56 -44.67 6.36
CA PRO A 24 -17.35 -43.47 6.64
C PRO A 24 -16.48 -42.19 6.82
N ARG A 25 -15.15 -42.32 6.89
CA ARG A 25 -14.24 -41.17 6.92
C ARG A 25 -13.87 -40.64 5.53
N ILE A 26 -14.24 -41.38 4.47
CA ILE A 26 -13.97 -40.98 3.09
C ILE A 26 -15.29 -40.53 2.47
N PHE A 27 -15.40 -39.25 2.18
CA PHE A 27 -16.57 -38.68 1.50
C PHE A 27 -16.38 -38.73 0.00
N LYS A 28 -17.46 -39.02 -0.71
CA LYS A 28 -17.57 -39.13 -2.18
C LYS A 28 -18.54 -38.05 -2.64
N PRO A 29 -18.21 -37.24 -3.64
CA PRO A 29 -19.16 -36.28 -4.16
C PRO A 29 -20.34 -36.98 -4.80
N ILE A 30 -21.54 -36.44 -4.61
CA ILE A 30 -22.78 -36.97 -5.20
C ILE A 30 -22.93 -36.51 -6.65
N SER A 31 -22.39 -35.35 -6.98
CA SER A 31 -22.41 -34.79 -8.34
C SER A 31 -21.26 -35.28 -9.20
N LYS A 32 -21.52 -35.45 -10.49
CA LYS A 32 -20.50 -35.79 -11.49
C LYS A 32 -19.61 -34.54 -11.73
N TYR A 33 -18.33 -34.64 -11.42
CA TYR A 33 -17.37 -33.55 -11.70
C TYR A 33 -16.88 -33.65 -13.12
N GLU A 34 -16.87 -32.56 -13.83
CA GLU A 34 -15.99 -32.36 -14.98
C GLU A 34 -14.59 -31.97 -14.49
N THR A 35 -13.67 -32.90 -14.57
CA THR A 35 -12.26 -32.63 -14.33
C THR A 35 -11.66 -32.00 -15.58
N LYS A 36 -11.41 -30.70 -15.56
CA LYS A 36 -10.69 -30.03 -16.62
C LYS A 36 -9.21 -29.95 -16.24
N ASN A 37 -8.35 -30.61 -16.99
CA ASN A 37 -6.89 -30.47 -16.85
C ASN A 37 -6.50 -29.05 -17.27
N VAL A 38 -6.17 -28.20 -16.29
CA VAL A 38 -5.84 -26.80 -16.51
C VAL A 38 -4.51 -26.62 -17.25
N LEU A 39 -3.68 -27.66 -17.32
CA LEU A 39 -2.32 -27.58 -17.90
C LEU A 39 -2.20 -28.14 -19.33
N THR A 40 -3.28 -28.60 -19.96
CA THR A 40 -3.22 -29.22 -21.29
C THR A 40 -3.72 -28.33 -22.44
N THR A 41 -4.27 -27.17 -22.13
CA THR A 41 -4.69 -26.20 -23.15
C THR A 41 -3.75 -25.00 -23.14
N LEU A 42 -2.94 -24.90 -24.19
CA LEU A 42 -2.14 -23.68 -24.51
C LEU A 42 -3.05 -22.58 -25.13
N GLU A 43 -4.29 -22.47 -24.68
CA GLU A 43 -5.20 -21.42 -25.12
C GLU A 43 -4.86 -20.14 -24.35
N PHE A 44 -4.10 -19.29 -24.98
CA PHE A 44 -3.85 -17.95 -24.46
C PHE A 44 -5.11 -17.09 -24.68
N THR A 45 -5.68 -16.59 -23.59
CA THR A 45 -6.81 -15.68 -23.68
C THR A 45 -6.51 -14.36 -23.01
N PHE A 46 -6.89 -13.26 -23.63
CA PHE A 46 -6.84 -11.91 -23.08
C PHE A 46 -8.06 -11.55 -22.22
N ALA A 47 -8.98 -12.51 -22.00
CA ALA A 47 -10.19 -12.26 -21.23
C ALA A 47 -9.92 -11.73 -19.80
N ASN A 48 -8.87 -12.22 -19.15
CA ASN A 48 -8.48 -11.76 -17.82
C ASN A 48 -8.00 -10.29 -17.84
N PHE A 49 -7.24 -9.91 -18.85
CA PHE A 49 -6.81 -8.52 -19.03
C PHE A 49 -8.02 -7.60 -19.26
N LYS A 50 -8.93 -8.00 -20.16
CA LYS A 50 -10.15 -7.24 -20.41
C LYS A 50 -10.98 -7.08 -19.14
N LYS A 51 -11.08 -8.11 -18.31
CA LYS A 51 -11.78 -8.07 -17.03
C LYS A 51 -11.11 -7.09 -16.06
N ILE A 52 -9.78 -7.08 -15.95
CA ILE A 52 -9.04 -6.17 -15.07
C ILE A 52 -9.26 -4.71 -15.51
N PHE A 53 -9.11 -4.42 -16.79
CA PHE A 53 -9.28 -3.06 -17.32
C PHE A 53 -10.73 -2.55 -17.31
N SER A 54 -11.72 -3.44 -17.15
CA SER A 54 -13.14 -3.06 -17.05
C SER A 54 -13.59 -2.73 -15.64
N VAL A 55 -12.72 -2.86 -14.64
CA VAL A 55 -13.02 -2.61 -13.23
C VAL A 55 -12.53 -1.21 -12.86
N ASP A 56 -13.43 -0.38 -12.30
CA ASP A 56 -13.11 1.02 -11.95
C ASP A 56 -12.03 1.12 -10.87
N GLU A 57 -11.99 0.16 -9.95
CA GLU A 57 -10.97 0.08 -8.91
C GLU A 57 -9.54 -0.03 -9.47
N PHE A 58 -9.37 -0.69 -10.63
CA PHE A 58 -8.07 -0.74 -11.31
C PHE A 58 -7.56 0.64 -11.67
N TRP A 59 -8.42 1.49 -12.22
CA TRP A 59 -8.05 2.84 -12.61
C TRP A 59 -7.80 3.75 -11.41
N GLU A 60 -8.56 3.56 -10.33
CA GLU A 60 -8.31 4.29 -9.07
C GLU A 60 -6.93 3.92 -8.49
N VAL A 61 -6.62 2.63 -8.39
CA VAL A 61 -5.32 2.15 -7.90
C VAL A 61 -4.18 2.62 -8.81
N LEU A 62 -4.37 2.59 -10.12
CA LEU A 62 -3.37 3.07 -11.08
C LEU A 62 -3.07 4.56 -10.90
N LYS A 63 -4.10 5.40 -10.75
CA LYS A 63 -3.93 6.83 -10.46
C LYS A 63 -3.14 7.06 -9.18
N ILE A 64 -3.51 6.38 -8.09
CA ILE A 64 -2.81 6.47 -6.80
C ILE A 64 -1.34 6.07 -6.96
N SER A 65 -1.06 4.98 -7.68
CA SER A 65 0.30 4.49 -7.93
C SER A 65 1.13 5.49 -8.73
N ILE A 66 0.55 6.09 -9.76
CA ILE A 66 1.21 7.13 -10.57
C ILE A 66 1.51 8.37 -9.71
N TYR A 67 0.53 8.83 -8.92
CA TYR A 67 0.71 9.95 -7.99
C TYR A 67 1.83 9.69 -7.00
N TYR A 68 1.78 8.53 -6.34
CA TYR A 68 2.81 8.12 -5.38
C TYR A 68 4.20 8.10 -6.01
N THR A 69 4.32 7.50 -7.19
CA THR A 69 5.61 7.37 -7.89
C THR A 69 6.17 8.73 -8.31
N ILE A 70 5.34 9.59 -8.92
CA ILE A 70 5.80 10.89 -9.39
C ILE A 70 6.20 11.79 -8.21
N PHE A 71 5.32 11.97 -7.24
CA PHE A 71 5.56 12.90 -6.13
C PHE A 71 6.60 12.36 -5.14
N GLY A 72 6.62 11.04 -4.87
CA GLY A 72 7.63 10.43 -4.02
C GLY A 72 9.02 10.53 -4.63
N THR A 73 9.17 10.15 -5.89
CA THR A 73 10.46 10.19 -6.59
C THR A 73 10.95 11.63 -6.78
N ALA A 74 10.08 12.53 -7.25
CA ALA A 74 10.45 13.93 -7.44
C ALA A 74 10.82 14.60 -6.12
N GLY A 75 10.04 14.34 -5.05
CA GLY A 75 10.32 14.86 -3.72
C GLY A 75 11.66 14.36 -3.17
N ALA A 76 11.92 13.06 -3.26
CA ALA A 76 13.19 12.47 -2.82
C ALA A 76 14.38 13.02 -3.60
N LEU A 77 14.25 13.20 -4.93
CA LEU A 77 15.30 13.81 -5.75
C LEU A 77 15.58 15.27 -5.34
N VAL A 78 14.54 16.06 -5.12
CA VAL A 78 14.67 17.46 -4.72
C VAL A 78 15.36 17.55 -3.36
N VAL A 79 14.88 16.84 -2.35
CA VAL A 79 15.46 16.84 -1.00
C VAL A 79 16.88 16.30 -1.03
N GLY A 80 17.13 15.20 -1.74
CA GLY A 80 18.47 14.64 -1.91
C GLY A 80 19.44 15.59 -2.60
N LEU A 81 18.99 16.35 -3.60
CA LEU A 81 19.80 17.35 -4.28
C LEU A 81 20.19 18.50 -3.34
N PHE A 82 19.23 19.00 -2.53
CA PHE A 82 19.53 20.01 -1.51
C PHE A 82 20.51 19.49 -0.46
N ALA A 83 20.30 18.28 0.04
CA ALA A 83 21.20 17.63 0.99
C ALA A 83 22.61 17.48 0.39
N ALA A 84 22.72 17.07 -0.86
CA ALA A 84 24.00 16.96 -1.57
C ALA A 84 24.70 18.32 -1.70
N GLN A 85 23.98 19.38 -2.04
CA GLN A 85 24.55 20.74 -2.15
C GLN A 85 25.08 21.25 -0.80
N ILE A 86 24.35 21.02 0.30
CA ILE A 86 24.81 21.36 1.65
C ILE A 86 26.10 20.60 1.98
N LEU A 87 26.15 19.32 1.64
CA LEU A 87 27.30 18.46 1.91
C LEU A 87 28.50 18.68 0.98
N LEU A 88 28.37 19.41 -0.11
CA LEU A 88 29.50 19.78 -0.98
C LEU A 88 30.48 20.74 -0.27
N LYS A 89 29.95 21.66 0.51
CA LYS A 89 30.79 22.64 1.24
C LYS A 89 31.46 21.98 2.45
N SER A 90 32.71 22.37 2.72
CA SER A 90 33.42 21.98 3.94
C SER A 90 32.99 22.89 5.08
N PHE A 91 32.41 22.32 6.14
CA PHE A 91 32.04 23.05 7.36
C PHE A 91 32.23 22.17 8.60
N LYS A 92 32.35 22.81 9.77
CA LYS A 92 32.43 22.08 11.04
C LYS A 92 31.10 21.38 11.33
N GLY A 93 31.13 20.07 11.58
CA GLY A 93 29.93 19.26 11.83
C GLY A 93 29.40 18.49 10.61
N ARG A 94 30.03 18.63 9.42
CA ARG A 94 29.65 17.87 8.22
C ARG A 94 29.49 16.34 8.44
N PRO A 95 30.37 15.64 9.20
CA PRO A 95 30.18 14.20 9.48
C PRO A 95 28.92 13.91 10.25
N ILE A 96 28.53 14.78 11.19
CA ILE A 96 27.29 14.60 11.99
C ILE A 96 26.07 14.73 11.10
N ILE A 97 26.02 15.76 10.24
CA ILE A 97 24.90 15.95 9.30
C ILE A 97 24.81 14.79 8.32
N ARG A 98 25.96 14.28 7.81
CA ARG A 98 25.97 13.08 6.95
C ARG A 98 25.40 11.85 7.67
N GLY A 99 25.75 11.65 8.95
CA GLY A 99 25.19 10.57 9.78
C GLY A 99 23.68 10.70 9.98
N LEU A 100 23.20 11.92 10.24
CA LEU A 100 21.76 12.20 10.40
C LEU A 100 20.97 11.96 9.11
N LEU A 101 21.50 12.33 7.96
CA LEU A 101 20.87 12.08 6.66
C LEU A 101 20.86 10.60 6.28
N LEU A 102 21.83 9.82 6.74
CA LEU A 102 21.86 8.38 6.51
C LEU A 102 20.97 7.59 7.47
N PHE A 103 20.60 8.18 8.60
CA PHE A 103 19.82 7.52 9.65
C PHE A 103 18.48 6.96 9.14
N PRO A 104 17.64 7.70 8.38
CA PRO A 104 16.39 7.17 7.86
C PRO A 104 16.59 5.93 6.96
N TYR A 105 17.63 5.94 6.16
CA TYR A 105 17.95 4.86 5.21
C TYR A 105 18.38 3.56 5.91
N VAL A 106 19.15 3.65 6.98
CA VAL A 106 19.68 2.50 7.73
C VAL A 106 18.67 1.95 8.73
N SER A 107 17.71 2.76 9.14
CA SER A 107 16.72 2.39 10.16
C SER A 107 15.75 1.30 9.69
N PRO A 108 15.33 0.36 10.58
CA PRO A 108 14.33 -0.65 10.23
C PRO A 108 13.01 0.01 9.84
N VAL A 109 12.58 -0.19 8.59
CA VAL A 109 11.39 0.47 7.99
C VAL A 109 10.14 0.30 8.85
N ILE A 110 9.90 -0.93 9.35
CA ILE A 110 8.71 -1.23 10.16
C ILE A 110 8.71 -0.40 11.46
N ALA A 111 9.84 -0.35 12.16
CA ALA A 111 9.94 0.40 13.42
C ALA A 111 9.70 1.90 13.19
N VAL A 112 10.28 2.46 12.13
CA VAL A 112 10.11 3.87 11.77
C VAL A 112 8.68 4.16 11.35
N ALA A 113 8.05 3.29 10.56
CA ALA A 113 6.67 3.46 10.14
C ALA A 113 5.71 3.48 11.35
N PHE A 114 5.89 2.57 12.32
CA PHE A 114 5.11 2.62 13.57
C PHE A 114 5.36 3.90 14.38
N THR A 115 6.60 4.37 14.44
CA THR A 115 6.92 5.64 15.10
C THR A 115 6.17 6.80 14.45
N TRP A 116 6.10 6.85 13.11
CA TRP A 116 5.33 7.86 12.39
C TRP A 116 3.84 7.77 12.72
N VAL A 117 3.26 6.57 12.72
CA VAL A 117 1.84 6.38 13.08
C VAL A 117 1.56 6.92 14.49
N ILE A 118 2.43 6.65 15.46
CA ILE A 118 2.29 7.14 16.84
C ILE A 118 2.46 8.65 16.92
N LEU A 119 3.45 9.22 16.24
CA LEU A 119 3.69 10.68 16.25
C LEU A 119 2.50 11.49 15.68
N PHE A 120 1.84 10.95 14.65
CA PHE A 120 0.70 11.57 13.97
C PHE A 120 -0.66 11.04 14.44
N ASP A 121 -0.69 10.29 15.55
CA ASP A 121 -1.94 9.79 16.12
C ASP A 121 -2.86 10.95 16.53
N PRO A 122 -4.18 10.87 16.23
CA PRO A 122 -5.11 11.97 16.54
C PRO A 122 -5.29 12.24 18.02
N PHE A 123 -5.15 11.22 18.88
CA PHE A 123 -5.46 11.33 20.30
C PHE A 123 -4.23 11.54 21.20
N SER A 124 -3.14 10.84 20.89
CA SER A 124 -1.91 10.81 21.69
C SER A 124 -0.67 11.33 20.97
N GLY A 125 -0.81 11.68 19.67
CA GLY A 125 0.31 12.10 18.84
C GLY A 125 0.83 13.49 19.20
N VAL A 126 2.16 13.62 19.26
CA VAL A 126 2.84 14.87 19.55
C VAL A 126 2.54 15.94 18.49
N VAL A 127 2.42 15.54 17.23
CA VAL A 127 2.17 16.47 16.11
C VAL A 127 0.82 17.17 16.28
N ASN A 128 -0.26 16.43 16.54
CA ASN A 128 -1.58 17.02 16.78
C ASN A 128 -1.58 17.94 18.01
N SER A 129 -0.92 17.51 19.09
CA SER A 129 -0.80 18.33 20.29
C SER A 129 -0.10 19.66 20.05
N LEU A 130 1.01 19.64 19.31
CA LEU A 130 1.75 20.86 18.94
C LEU A 130 0.92 21.76 18.02
N LEU A 131 0.28 21.21 16.99
CA LEU A 131 -0.55 22.01 16.06
C LEU A 131 -1.73 22.67 16.76
N THR A 132 -2.35 21.98 17.73
CA THR A 132 -3.44 22.54 18.53
C THR A 132 -2.93 23.62 19.50
N GLN A 133 -1.80 23.41 20.17
CA GLN A 133 -1.19 24.41 21.04
C GLN A 133 -0.76 25.69 20.29
N MET A 134 -0.31 25.53 19.05
CA MET A 134 0.04 26.65 18.16
C MET A 134 -1.18 27.33 17.52
N ASN A 135 -2.41 26.89 17.83
CA ASN A 135 -3.65 27.34 17.21
C ASN A 135 -3.67 27.23 15.67
N VAL A 136 -2.94 26.27 15.12
CA VAL A 136 -2.93 25.99 13.67
C VAL A 136 -4.15 25.16 13.28
N ILE A 137 -4.59 24.27 14.17
CA ILE A 137 -5.76 23.43 13.99
C ILE A 137 -6.68 23.55 15.22
N GLU A 138 -7.99 23.55 15.00
CA GLU A 138 -8.99 23.55 16.09
C GLU A 138 -9.28 22.14 16.62
N LYS A 139 -9.18 21.14 15.73
CA LYS A 139 -9.50 19.74 16.04
C LYS A 139 -8.38 18.82 15.58
N PRO A 140 -8.08 17.76 16.36
CA PRO A 140 -7.08 16.78 15.95
C PRO A 140 -7.40 16.14 14.58
N ILE A 141 -6.39 15.99 13.75
CA ILE A 141 -6.48 15.43 12.41
C ILE A 141 -6.03 13.97 12.44
N ASN A 142 -6.83 13.08 11.85
CA ASN A 142 -6.42 11.69 11.65
C ASN A 142 -5.64 11.56 10.34
N PHE A 143 -4.32 11.78 10.40
CA PHE A 143 -3.45 11.87 9.23
C PHE A 143 -3.39 10.60 8.38
N PHE A 144 -3.40 9.42 9.00
CA PHE A 144 -3.33 8.15 8.29
C PHE A 144 -4.68 7.45 8.10
N GLY A 145 -5.67 7.77 8.93
CA GLY A 145 -7.00 7.15 8.84
C GLY A 145 -7.99 7.91 7.96
N GLN A 146 -7.70 9.16 7.62
CA GLN A 146 -8.58 9.99 6.79
C GLN A 146 -8.11 10.00 5.34
N LYS A 147 -8.92 9.44 4.43
CA LYS A 147 -8.57 9.37 3.00
C LYS A 147 -8.41 10.77 2.39
N TYR A 148 -9.35 11.67 2.67
CA TYR A 148 -9.36 13.03 2.15
C TYR A 148 -9.56 14.05 3.26
N LEU A 149 -8.85 15.16 3.17
CA LEU A 149 -9.09 16.37 3.95
C LEU A 149 -9.81 17.38 3.06
N ILE A 150 -10.98 17.84 3.49
CA ILE A 150 -11.73 18.85 2.77
C ILE A 150 -11.16 20.22 3.17
N ILE A 151 -10.56 20.90 2.21
CA ILE A 151 -9.99 22.23 2.39
C ILE A 151 -10.85 23.22 1.60
N ASN A 152 -11.47 24.18 2.27
CA ASN A 152 -12.21 25.26 1.64
C ASN A 152 -11.26 26.40 1.29
N ILE A 153 -10.99 26.59 0.00
CA ILE A 153 -10.17 27.69 -0.49
C ILE A 153 -11.02 28.55 -1.42
N PHE A 154 -11.26 29.81 -1.05
CA PHE A 154 -12.05 30.76 -1.82
C PHE A 154 -13.44 30.25 -2.24
N GLY A 155 -14.09 29.43 -1.39
CA GLY A 155 -15.43 28.88 -1.66
C GLY A 155 -15.43 27.58 -2.50
N TYR A 156 -14.28 27.06 -2.87
CA TYR A 156 -14.15 25.77 -3.52
C TYR A 156 -13.73 24.70 -2.51
N GLU A 157 -14.45 23.59 -2.48
CA GLU A 157 -14.10 22.41 -1.67
C GLU A 157 -13.08 21.55 -2.43
N LEU A 158 -11.85 21.54 -1.94
CA LEU A 158 -10.79 20.68 -2.47
C LEU A 158 -10.64 19.46 -1.59
N ASN A 159 -10.81 18.27 -2.19
CA ASN A 159 -10.57 16.99 -1.55
C ASN A 159 -9.07 16.66 -1.62
N PHE A 160 -8.33 17.04 -0.58
CA PHE A 160 -6.89 16.77 -0.52
C PHE A 160 -6.63 15.35 -0.03
N PRO A 161 -5.87 14.50 -0.77
CA PRO A 161 -5.59 13.11 -0.41
C PRO A 161 -4.60 13.03 0.76
N LEU A 162 -5.09 13.20 1.99
CA LEU A 162 -4.25 13.35 3.18
C LEU A 162 -3.40 12.12 3.46
N ALA A 163 -4.02 10.95 3.56
CA ALA A 163 -3.30 9.71 3.87
C ALA A 163 -2.23 9.39 2.83
N LEU A 164 -2.53 9.55 1.53
CA LEU A 164 -1.55 9.36 0.45
C LEU A 164 -0.38 10.35 0.57
N THR A 165 -0.67 11.61 0.87
CA THR A 165 0.37 12.64 1.05
C THR A 165 1.28 12.29 2.23
N MET A 166 0.73 11.80 3.34
CA MET A 166 1.54 11.38 4.50
C MET A 166 2.48 10.22 4.16
N VAL A 167 2.01 9.24 3.37
CA VAL A 167 2.86 8.14 2.89
C VAL A 167 3.96 8.65 1.95
N ILE A 168 3.65 9.60 1.07
CA ILE A 168 4.64 10.22 0.18
C ILE A 168 5.69 10.99 0.99
N ILE A 169 5.29 11.78 1.99
CA ILE A 169 6.22 12.52 2.86
C ILE A 169 7.12 11.56 3.63
N PHE A 170 6.57 10.46 4.16
CA PHE A 170 7.34 9.41 4.82
C PHE A 170 8.42 8.83 3.89
N GLU A 171 8.04 8.54 2.64
CA GLU A 171 8.96 7.97 1.65
C GLU A 171 10.06 8.96 1.23
N ILE A 172 9.70 10.24 1.02
CA ILE A 172 10.66 11.32 0.74
C ILE A 172 11.67 11.48 1.88
N TRP A 173 11.20 11.40 3.14
CA TRP A 173 12.06 11.50 4.31
C TRP A 173 12.99 10.30 4.43
N ARG A 174 12.54 9.12 4.01
CA ARG A 174 13.29 7.88 4.13
C ARG A 174 14.43 7.76 3.09
N TYR A 175 14.24 8.28 1.91
CA TYR A 175 15.23 8.24 0.80
C TYR A 175 15.99 9.54 0.63
#